data_ffdf295322d15b1dcf4f530e91ea3683
#
_entry.id   ffdf295322d15b1dcf4f530e91ea3683
#
_cell.length_a   1.000
_cell.length_b   1.000
_cell.length_c   1.000
_cell.angle_alpha   90.00
_cell.angle_beta   90.00
_cell.angle_gamma   90.00
#
_symmetry.space_group_name_H-M   'P 1'
#
loop_
_entity.id
_entity.type
_entity.pdbx_description
1 polymer ?
#
loop_
_entity_poly.entity_id
_entity_poly.type
_entity_poly.pdbx_seq_one_letter_code
_entity_poly.pdbx_strand_id
1 'polypeptide(L)'
;MRLEVVQGSANGLNGLMQISTFSTLNPNEVSAIDIAVEIRTIHDLRITMEEATKQTTTYPDKGEYTFFVTNHGNVVEDVVVIPTESLRGWSVDILPDDFDLEPGQTMEIRVNTLPPAELISDDEYRFTIVVQPKGLPAAGQPLDLVTVTNLPAGFLSLSDTAEQILIISLIGIGVLTITVLTFRSRRENQRILEALGDERKV
;
A
#
# COMPACT_ATOMS: atom_id res chain seq x y z
N MET A 1 -37.48 10.59 -32.81
CA MET A 1 -36.70 11.58 -32.03
C MET A 1 -35.98 10.80 -30.94
N ARG A 2 -34.64 11.00 -30.77
CA ARG A 2 -33.84 10.38 -29.71
C ARG A 2 -33.38 11.51 -28.79
N LEU A 3 -33.67 11.38 -27.48
CA LEU A 3 -33.08 12.23 -26.47
C LEU A 3 -31.83 11.50 -25.95
N GLU A 4 -30.70 12.17 -25.98
CA GLU A 4 -29.44 11.67 -25.41
C GLU A 4 -29.04 12.61 -24.29
N VAL A 5 -28.89 12.04 -23.08
CA VAL A 5 -28.34 12.75 -21.92
C VAL A 5 -26.84 12.59 -21.99
N VAL A 6 -26.11 13.70 -22.07
CA VAL A 6 -24.65 13.71 -22.13
C VAL A 6 -24.13 13.37 -20.72
N GLN A 7 -23.13 12.51 -20.66
CA GLN A 7 -22.41 12.20 -19.41
C GLN A 7 -21.91 13.51 -18.77
N GLY A 8 -22.09 13.64 -17.45
CA GLY A 8 -21.74 14.87 -16.73
C GLY A 8 -22.85 15.94 -16.71
N SER A 9 -24.05 15.63 -17.25
CA SER A 9 -25.19 16.53 -17.10
C SER A 9 -25.55 16.71 -15.62
N ALA A 10 -25.70 17.97 -15.19
CA ALA A 10 -25.91 18.30 -13.79
C ALA A 10 -27.17 17.62 -13.22
N ASN A 11 -27.06 17.14 -11.98
CA ASN A 11 -28.17 16.57 -11.24
C ASN A 11 -29.27 17.62 -10.96
N GLY A 12 -30.53 17.14 -10.91
CA GLY A 12 -31.68 17.95 -10.53
C GLY A 12 -32.13 18.96 -11.61
N LEU A 13 -31.55 18.89 -12.79
CA LEU A 13 -32.08 19.64 -13.93
C LEU A 13 -33.44 19.05 -14.33
N ASN A 14 -34.50 19.81 -14.02
CA ASN A 14 -35.86 19.54 -14.48
C ASN A 14 -36.14 20.44 -15.69
N GLY A 15 -36.46 19.86 -16.80
CA GLY A 15 -36.83 20.57 -18.02
C GLY A 15 -38.20 20.14 -18.53
N LEU A 16 -38.95 21.09 -19.07
CA LEU A 16 -40.11 20.79 -19.89
C LEU A 16 -39.69 20.90 -21.37
N MET A 17 -39.81 19.80 -22.09
CA MET A 17 -39.62 19.79 -23.53
C MET A 17 -41.00 19.76 -24.19
N GLN A 18 -41.31 20.78 -24.98
CA GLN A 18 -42.54 20.84 -25.73
C GLN A 18 -42.29 20.34 -27.18
N ILE A 19 -43.03 19.34 -27.59
CA ILE A 19 -43.08 18.90 -28.97
C ILE A 19 -44.35 19.45 -29.59
N SER A 20 -44.21 20.39 -30.55
CA SER A 20 -45.32 20.95 -31.28
C SER A 20 -45.36 20.40 -32.68
N THR A 21 -46.54 20.00 -33.13
CA THR A 21 -46.84 19.62 -34.50
C THR A 21 -47.87 20.56 -35.08
N PHE A 22 -47.72 20.91 -36.32
CA PHE A 22 -48.68 21.73 -37.05
C PHE A 22 -49.04 21.06 -38.36
N SER A 23 -50.28 21.28 -38.80
CA SER A 23 -50.75 20.81 -40.10
C SER A 23 -50.19 21.69 -41.22
N THR A 24 -49.64 21.07 -42.26
CA THR A 24 -49.19 21.79 -43.45
C THR A 24 -50.37 22.38 -44.23
N LEU A 25 -51.57 21.88 -44.05
CA LEU A 25 -52.82 22.36 -44.73
C LEU A 25 -53.52 23.42 -43.88
N ASN A 26 -53.37 23.41 -42.58
CA ASN A 26 -53.92 24.39 -41.64
C ASN A 26 -52.88 24.76 -40.56
N PRO A 27 -52.00 25.72 -40.81
CA PRO A 27 -50.94 26.09 -39.88
C PRO A 27 -51.39 26.62 -38.53
N ASN A 28 -52.70 26.98 -38.41
CA ASN A 28 -53.28 27.45 -37.13
C ASN A 28 -53.67 26.28 -36.19
N GLU A 29 -53.70 25.06 -36.68
CA GLU A 29 -53.90 23.90 -35.86
C GLU A 29 -52.57 23.38 -35.33
N VAL A 30 -52.28 23.73 -34.09
CA VAL A 30 -51.05 23.29 -33.38
C VAL A 30 -51.47 22.30 -32.29
N SER A 31 -50.86 21.12 -32.30
CA SER A 31 -50.94 20.15 -31.19
C SER A 31 -49.59 20.13 -30.50
N ALA A 32 -49.58 20.27 -29.19
CA ALA A 32 -48.35 20.26 -28.39
C ALA A 32 -48.43 19.19 -27.28
N ILE A 33 -47.30 18.54 -27.02
CA ILE A 33 -47.13 17.64 -25.92
C ILE A 33 -45.95 18.14 -25.09
N ASP A 34 -46.17 18.31 -23.79
CA ASP A 34 -45.12 18.65 -22.84
C ASP A 34 -44.54 17.35 -22.23
N ILE A 35 -43.24 17.20 -22.29
CA ILE A 35 -42.48 16.07 -21.71
C ILE A 35 -41.65 16.61 -20.56
N ALA A 36 -41.92 16.14 -19.37
CA ALA A 36 -41.05 16.40 -18.20
C ALA A 36 -39.81 15.52 -18.28
N VAL A 37 -38.63 16.13 -18.17
CA VAL A 37 -37.34 15.45 -18.12
C VAL A 37 -36.71 15.76 -16.77
N GLU A 38 -36.33 14.70 -16.05
CA GLU A 38 -35.59 14.78 -14.80
C GLU A 38 -34.28 14.04 -14.94
N ILE A 39 -33.17 14.67 -14.55
CA ILE A 39 -31.86 14.06 -14.47
C ILE A 39 -31.63 13.55 -13.04
N ARG A 40 -31.58 12.25 -12.86
CA ARG A 40 -31.33 11.63 -11.55
C ARG A 40 -29.88 11.71 -11.17
N THR A 41 -29.63 11.73 -9.87
CA THR A 41 -28.28 11.61 -9.29
C THR A 41 -27.68 10.25 -9.65
N ILE A 42 -26.44 10.27 -10.09
CA ILE A 42 -25.64 9.09 -10.39
C ILE A 42 -24.32 9.25 -9.65
N HIS A 43 -24.07 8.35 -8.72
CA HIS A 43 -22.80 8.18 -8.01
C HIS A 43 -22.05 7.04 -8.69
N ASP A 44 -20.95 7.33 -9.39
CA ASP A 44 -20.13 6.34 -10.09
C ASP A 44 -18.65 6.72 -9.97
N LEU A 45 -18.00 6.23 -8.92
CA LEU A 45 -16.55 6.33 -8.74
C LEU A 45 -15.88 5.10 -9.39
N ARG A 46 -14.80 5.31 -10.12
CA ARG A 46 -14.01 4.22 -10.71
C ARG A 46 -12.56 4.37 -10.36
N ILE A 47 -11.96 3.22 -10.00
CA ILE A 47 -10.54 3.11 -9.70
C ILE A 47 -9.84 2.52 -10.91
N THR A 48 -8.73 3.13 -11.31
CA THR A 48 -7.81 2.58 -12.31
C THR A 48 -6.41 2.57 -11.72
N MET A 49 -5.67 1.49 -11.94
CA MET A 49 -4.30 1.31 -11.46
C MET A 49 -3.46 0.83 -12.64
N GLU A 50 -2.34 1.50 -12.90
CA GLU A 50 -1.41 1.15 -13.97
C GLU A 50 -0.34 0.17 -13.49
N GLU A 51 -0.05 0.18 -12.19
CA GLU A 51 0.97 -0.64 -11.55
C GLU A 51 0.39 -1.96 -11.00
N ALA A 52 1.29 -2.88 -10.65
CA ALA A 52 0.89 -4.12 -10.03
C ALA A 52 0.35 -3.90 -8.60
N THR A 53 -0.75 -4.59 -8.25
CA THR A 53 -1.34 -4.57 -6.90
C THR A 53 -0.47 -5.27 -5.86
N LYS A 54 0.59 -5.96 -6.29
CA LYS A 54 1.57 -6.61 -5.40
C LYS A 54 2.95 -6.01 -5.64
N GLN A 55 3.56 -5.51 -4.57
CA GLN A 55 4.94 -4.99 -4.57
C GLN A 55 5.83 -5.79 -3.64
N THR A 56 7.11 -5.89 -3.98
CA THR A 56 8.14 -6.51 -3.15
C THR A 56 9.19 -5.46 -2.81
N THR A 57 9.45 -5.29 -1.52
CA THR A 57 10.43 -4.33 -0.99
C THR A 57 11.49 -5.05 -0.17
N THR A 58 12.56 -4.35 0.18
CA THR A 58 13.57 -4.83 1.12
C THR A 58 13.49 -3.97 2.38
N TYR A 59 13.40 -4.61 3.55
CA TYR A 59 13.37 -3.90 4.82
C TYR A 59 14.57 -2.96 4.98
N PRO A 60 14.39 -1.70 5.42
CA PRO A 60 13.16 -1.07 5.92
C PRO A 60 12.39 -0.26 4.88
N ASP A 61 12.59 -0.50 3.59
CA ASP A 61 11.97 0.28 2.53
C ASP A 61 10.44 0.15 2.53
N LYS A 62 9.77 1.23 2.13
CA LYS A 62 8.32 1.29 2.00
C LYS A 62 7.83 0.68 0.68
N GLY A 63 6.61 0.14 0.69
CA GLY A 63 5.85 -0.12 -0.52
C GLY A 63 5.13 1.16 -0.97
N GLU A 64 5.13 1.44 -2.28
CA GLU A 64 4.49 2.63 -2.85
C GLU A 64 3.51 2.20 -3.94
N TYR A 65 2.28 2.67 -3.86
CA TYR A 65 1.23 2.40 -4.85
C TYR A 65 0.65 3.71 -5.34
N THR A 66 0.36 3.77 -6.64
CA THR A 66 -0.33 4.89 -7.25
C THR A 66 -1.55 4.37 -8.00
N PHE A 67 -2.70 4.97 -7.75
CA PHE A 67 -3.93 4.69 -8.49
C PHE A 67 -4.72 5.98 -8.74
N PHE A 68 -5.66 5.91 -9.65
CA PHE A 68 -6.47 7.05 -10.05
C PHE A 68 -7.93 6.77 -9.74
N VAL A 69 -8.61 7.79 -9.20
CA VAL A 69 -10.05 7.77 -8.94
C VAL A 69 -10.71 8.76 -9.89
N THR A 70 -11.68 8.30 -10.68
CA THR A 70 -12.43 9.12 -11.62
C THR A 70 -13.90 9.14 -11.24
N ASN A 71 -14.51 10.32 -11.21
CA ASN A 71 -15.94 10.48 -11.04
C ASN A 71 -16.64 10.37 -12.41
N HIS A 72 -17.30 9.24 -12.67
CA HIS A 72 -18.15 9.02 -13.82
C HIS A 72 -19.62 9.39 -13.59
N GLY A 73 -19.94 9.84 -12.37
CA GLY A 73 -21.25 10.32 -11.98
C GLY A 73 -21.58 11.69 -12.55
N ASN A 74 -22.68 12.27 -12.09
CA ASN A 74 -23.16 13.59 -12.51
C ASN A 74 -23.30 14.59 -11.35
N VAL A 75 -22.69 14.28 -10.20
CA VAL A 75 -22.63 15.15 -9.01
C VAL A 75 -21.20 15.26 -8.55
N VAL A 76 -20.90 16.34 -7.84
CA VAL A 76 -19.64 16.44 -7.08
C VAL A 76 -19.66 15.39 -5.97
N GLU A 77 -18.61 14.59 -5.88
CA GLU A 77 -18.43 13.58 -4.86
C GLU A 77 -17.43 14.08 -3.82
N ASP A 78 -17.84 14.10 -2.56
CA ASP A 78 -16.95 14.24 -1.40
C ASP A 78 -16.43 12.84 -1.07
N VAL A 79 -15.18 12.55 -1.48
CA VAL A 79 -14.58 11.21 -1.49
C VAL A 79 -13.68 11.02 -0.29
N VAL A 80 -13.79 9.86 0.34
CA VAL A 80 -12.86 9.41 1.37
C VAL A 80 -12.22 8.08 0.97
N VAL A 81 -10.91 7.94 1.27
CA VAL A 81 -10.13 6.75 1.02
C VAL A 81 -9.65 6.18 2.35
N ILE A 82 -10.12 4.99 2.69
CA ILE A 82 -9.88 4.38 4.00
C ILE A 82 -9.31 2.96 3.89
N PRO A 83 -8.32 2.57 4.72
CA PRO A 83 -7.91 1.18 4.86
C PRO A 83 -8.95 0.43 5.72
N THR A 84 -9.30 -0.80 5.34
CA THR A 84 -10.35 -1.59 6.03
C THR A 84 -9.82 -2.62 7.02
N GLU A 85 -8.51 -2.91 7.01
CA GLU A 85 -7.93 -3.98 7.82
C GLU A 85 -7.04 -3.49 8.96
N SER A 86 -6.85 -4.39 9.94
CA SER A 86 -5.91 -4.17 11.05
C SER A 86 -4.48 -4.13 10.52
N LEU A 87 -3.76 -3.09 10.87
CA LEU A 87 -2.42 -2.80 10.35
C LEU A 87 -1.33 -3.74 10.90
N ARG A 88 -1.60 -4.61 11.88
CA ARG A 88 -0.63 -5.56 12.48
C ARG A 88 0.76 -4.97 12.74
N GLY A 89 0.83 -3.70 13.13
CA GLY A 89 2.07 -2.96 13.28
C GLY A 89 2.60 -2.30 11.99
N TRP A 90 1.99 -2.57 10.84
CA TRP A 90 2.23 -1.82 9.61
C TRP A 90 1.61 -0.43 9.69
N SER A 91 2.20 0.53 9.00
CA SER A 91 1.63 1.86 8.80
C SER A 91 1.22 2.02 7.34
N VAL A 92 0.03 2.58 7.12
CA VAL A 92 -0.47 2.92 5.78
C VAL A 92 -0.76 4.41 5.78
N ASP A 93 -0.12 5.14 4.85
CA ASP A 93 -0.30 6.57 4.62
C ASP A 93 -0.91 6.78 3.24
N ILE A 94 -2.03 7.51 3.17
CA ILE A 94 -2.81 7.72 1.94
C ILE A 94 -2.89 9.22 1.66
N LEU A 95 -2.53 9.62 0.45
CA LEU A 95 -2.47 11.03 0.05
C LEU A 95 -3.03 11.25 -1.37
N PRO A 96 -4.08 12.08 -1.49
CA PRO A 96 -4.99 12.54 -0.43
C PRO A 96 -5.92 11.42 0.04
N ASP A 97 -6.37 11.49 1.30
CA ASP A 97 -7.33 10.56 1.89
C ASP A 97 -8.78 11.11 1.89
N ASP A 98 -8.92 12.41 1.62
CA ASP A 98 -10.17 13.16 1.63
C ASP A 98 -10.12 14.29 0.58
N PHE A 99 -11.10 14.33 -0.36
CA PHE A 99 -11.12 15.30 -1.44
C PHE A 99 -12.47 15.36 -2.17
N ASP A 100 -12.75 16.51 -2.78
CA ASP A 100 -13.88 16.68 -3.68
C ASP A 100 -13.48 16.29 -5.11
N LEU A 101 -14.39 15.65 -5.84
CA LEU A 101 -14.19 15.19 -7.21
C LEU A 101 -15.38 15.59 -8.09
N GLU A 102 -15.16 16.54 -8.99
CA GLU A 102 -16.19 17.00 -9.94
C GLU A 102 -16.53 15.91 -10.98
N PRO A 103 -17.71 15.93 -11.60
CA PRO A 103 -18.05 15.04 -12.71
C PRO A 103 -17.00 15.06 -13.81
N GLY A 104 -16.48 13.89 -14.17
CA GLY A 104 -15.43 13.70 -15.18
C GLY A 104 -14.01 13.99 -14.69
N GLN A 105 -13.83 14.47 -13.49
CA GLN A 105 -12.51 14.72 -12.91
C GLN A 105 -11.84 13.43 -12.45
N THR A 106 -10.49 13.40 -12.51
CA THR A 106 -9.64 12.31 -12.04
C THR A 106 -8.66 12.85 -10.99
N MET A 107 -8.49 12.11 -9.89
CA MET A 107 -7.53 12.39 -8.83
C MET A 107 -6.53 11.25 -8.73
N GLU A 108 -5.24 11.58 -8.61
CA GLU A 108 -4.16 10.64 -8.31
C GLU A 108 -4.08 10.43 -6.80
N ILE A 109 -4.06 9.17 -6.38
CA ILE A 109 -3.93 8.77 -4.98
C ILE A 109 -2.64 7.98 -4.81
N ARG A 110 -1.85 8.36 -3.82
CA ARG A 110 -0.63 7.65 -3.43
C ARG A 110 -0.81 6.97 -2.09
N VAL A 111 -0.37 5.72 -2.02
CA VAL A 111 -0.41 4.91 -0.81
C VAL A 111 0.99 4.43 -0.48
N ASN A 112 1.46 4.77 0.71
CA ASN A 112 2.73 4.29 1.23
C ASN A 112 2.47 3.27 2.34
N THR A 113 3.13 2.13 2.29
CA THR A 113 3.09 1.12 3.36
C THR A 113 4.46 0.99 3.99
N LEU A 114 4.52 1.08 5.32
CA LEU A 114 5.76 0.90 6.07
C LEU A 114 5.66 -0.37 6.92
N PRO A 115 6.68 -1.24 6.87
CA PRO A 115 6.73 -2.42 7.72
C PRO A 115 6.88 -2.05 9.21
N PRO A 116 6.56 -2.97 10.14
CA PRO A 116 6.82 -2.78 11.56
C PRO A 116 8.29 -2.49 11.83
N ALA A 117 8.57 -1.68 12.88
CA ALA A 117 9.94 -1.32 13.25
C ALA A 117 10.82 -2.52 13.65
N GLU A 118 10.20 -3.63 14.09
CA GLU A 118 10.87 -4.86 14.50
C GLU A 118 10.39 -6.03 13.61
N LEU A 119 10.87 -6.07 12.38
CA LEU A 119 10.62 -7.19 11.47
C LEU A 119 11.71 -8.26 11.68
N ILE A 120 11.28 -9.47 12.08
CA ILE A 120 12.19 -10.59 12.40
C ILE A 120 12.26 -11.66 11.32
N SER A 121 11.37 -11.61 10.35
CA SER A 121 11.29 -12.52 9.19
C SER A 121 10.68 -11.78 8.01
N ASP A 122 10.83 -12.34 6.82
CA ASP A 122 10.07 -11.88 5.65
C ASP A 122 8.57 -11.88 5.99
N ASP A 123 7.86 -10.83 5.58
CA ASP A 123 6.44 -10.65 5.86
C ASP A 123 5.66 -10.27 4.61
N GLU A 124 4.43 -10.73 4.53
CA GLU A 124 3.47 -10.38 3.49
C GLU A 124 2.26 -9.70 4.13
N TYR A 125 2.09 -8.42 3.85
CA TYR A 125 0.97 -7.62 4.33
C TYR A 125 -0.06 -7.44 3.22
N ARG A 126 -1.27 -7.96 3.47
CA ARG A 126 -2.44 -7.78 2.59
C ARG A 126 -3.40 -6.82 3.24
N PHE A 127 -3.88 -5.86 2.49
CA PHE A 127 -4.84 -4.87 2.95
C PHE A 127 -5.76 -4.42 1.83
N THR A 128 -6.95 -4.00 2.20
CA THR A 128 -7.93 -3.45 1.26
C THR A 128 -8.12 -1.98 1.56
N ILE A 129 -8.10 -1.17 0.52
CA ILE A 129 -8.49 0.24 0.58
C ILE A 129 -9.88 0.35 -0.01
N VAL A 130 -10.75 1.13 0.62
CA VAL A 130 -12.07 1.46 0.08
C VAL A 130 -12.11 2.93 -0.28
N VAL A 131 -12.41 3.21 -1.53
CA VAL A 131 -12.71 4.54 -2.06
C VAL A 131 -14.22 4.70 -2.11
N GLN A 132 -14.76 5.65 -1.37
CA GLN A 132 -16.23 5.81 -1.28
C GLN A 132 -16.63 7.27 -1.14
N PRO A 133 -17.84 7.64 -1.64
CA PRO A 133 -18.43 8.91 -1.30
C PRO A 133 -18.76 8.96 0.20
N LYS A 134 -18.48 10.09 0.86
CA LYS A 134 -18.88 10.30 2.26
C LYS A 134 -20.38 10.14 2.42
N GLY A 135 -20.79 9.40 3.44
CA GLY A 135 -22.20 9.14 3.72
C GLY A 135 -22.87 8.07 2.83
N LEU A 136 -22.17 7.52 1.84
CA LEU A 136 -22.66 6.46 0.96
C LEU A 136 -21.73 5.25 0.90
N PRO A 137 -21.47 4.55 2.04
CA PRO A 137 -20.52 3.44 2.07
C PRO A 137 -20.89 2.27 1.14
N ALA A 138 -22.18 2.13 0.80
CA ALA A 138 -22.63 1.10 -0.14
C ALA A 138 -22.17 1.33 -1.59
N ALA A 139 -21.70 2.54 -1.93
CA ALA A 139 -21.13 2.89 -3.23
C ALA A 139 -19.59 2.75 -3.24
N GLY A 140 -19.00 2.23 -2.17
CA GLY A 140 -17.56 2.07 -2.03
C GLY A 140 -16.98 1.06 -3.01
N GLN A 141 -15.81 1.39 -3.56
CA GLN A 141 -15.03 0.55 -4.47
C GLN A 141 -13.80 0.00 -3.71
N PRO A 142 -13.71 -1.32 -3.49
CA PRO A 142 -12.54 -1.92 -2.84
C PRO A 142 -11.36 -2.06 -3.81
N LEU A 143 -10.16 -1.88 -3.30
CA LEU A 143 -8.89 -2.14 -3.98
C LEU A 143 -7.99 -2.97 -3.06
N ASP A 144 -7.66 -4.19 -3.46
CA ASP A 144 -6.80 -5.10 -2.70
C ASP A 144 -5.34 -4.87 -3.09
N LEU A 145 -4.49 -4.63 -2.09
CA LEU A 145 -3.06 -4.38 -2.23
C LEU A 145 -2.25 -5.36 -1.38
N VAL A 146 -1.05 -5.72 -1.86
CA VAL A 146 -0.16 -6.66 -1.18
C VAL A 146 1.27 -6.14 -1.18
N THR A 147 1.83 -5.88 0.00
CA THR A 147 3.26 -5.57 0.16
C THR A 147 4.00 -6.79 0.73
N VAL A 148 5.04 -7.22 0.04
CA VAL A 148 5.97 -8.26 0.51
C VAL A 148 7.26 -7.58 0.91
N THR A 149 7.67 -7.70 2.16
CA THR A 149 8.94 -7.16 2.64
C THR A 149 9.89 -8.30 2.96
N ASN A 150 11.03 -8.30 2.28
CA ASN A 150 12.11 -9.26 2.51
C ASN A 150 13.17 -8.64 3.42
N LEU A 151 13.72 -9.43 4.33
CA LEU A 151 14.91 -9.01 5.06
C LEU A 151 16.15 -9.00 4.13
N PRO A 152 17.05 -8.00 4.27
CA PRO A 152 18.27 -7.98 3.49
C PRO A 152 19.13 -9.22 3.77
N ALA A 153 19.77 -9.75 2.73
CA ALA A 153 20.68 -10.90 2.86
C ALA A 153 21.79 -10.59 3.88
N GLY A 154 21.91 -11.43 4.90
CA GLY A 154 22.86 -11.23 6.02
C GLY A 154 22.26 -10.49 7.23
N PHE A 155 20.99 -10.10 7.18
CA PHE A 155 20.26 -9.65 8.37
C PHE A 155 20.03 -10.84 9.29
N LEU A 156 20.96 -11.04 10.20
CA LEU A 156 20.76 -11.99 11.31
C LEU A 156 19.74 -11.35 12.25
N SER A 157 18.55 -11.91 12.30
CA SER A 157 17.58 -11.55 13.33
C SER A 157 18.14 -12.03 14.69
N LEU A 158 18.89 -11.15 15.33
CA LEU A 158 19.48 -11.39 16.66
C LEU A 158 18.43 -11.39 17.78
N SER A 159 17.14 -11.45 17.45
CA SER A 159 16.06 -11.48 18.43
C SER A 159 15.83 -12.86 19.07
N ASP A 160 16.37 -13.91 18.50
CA ASP A 160 16.28 -15.22 19.12
C ASP A 160 17.41 -15.37 20.15
N THR A 161 17.05 -15.27 21.43
CA THR A 161 17.98 -15.41 22.57
C THR A 161 18.82 -16.69 22.50
N ALA A 162 18.28 -17.74 21.87
CA ALA A 162 18.99 -19.00 21.65
C ALA A 162 20.13 -18.88 20.63
N GLU A 163 19.94 -18.15 19.53
CA GLU A 163 20.98 -17.90 18.53
C GLU A 163 22.07 -16.98 19.06
N GLN A 164 21.71 -15.93 19.80
CA GLN A 164 22.69 -15.06 20.46
C GLN A 164 23.56 -15.82 21.46
N ILE A 165 22.97 -16.69 22.27
CA ILE A 165 23.69 -17.54 23.23
C ILE A 165 24.62 -18.49 22.47
N LEU A 166 24.20 -19.03 21.34
CA LEU A 166 25.01 -19.97 20.53
C LEU A 166 26.22 -19.28 19.91
N ILE A 167 26.06 -18.07 19.36
CA ILE A 167 27.16 -17.29 18.78
C ILE A 167 28.15 -16.86 19.87
N ILE A 168 27.68 -16.35 21.01
CA ILE A 168 28.53 -15.94 22.10
C ILE A 168 29.28 -17.15 22.68
N SER A 169 28.63 -18.32 22.78
CA SER A 169 29.21 -19.56 23.23
C SER A 169 30.32 -20.04 22.28
N LEU A 170 30.12 -19.98 20.98
CA LEU A 170 31.11 -20.34 19.95
C LEU A 170 32.35 -19.44 20.02
N ILE A 171 32.14 -18.12 20.14
CA ILE A 171 33.24 -17.15 20.32
C ILE A 171 33.99 -17.42 21.64
N GLY A 172 33.27 -17.66 22.72
CA GLY A 172 33.86 -17.98 24.05
C GLY A 172 34.73 -19.25 24.02
N ILE A 173 34.24 -20.29 23.35
CA ILE A 173 35.00 -21.55 23.18
C ILE A 173 36.27 -21.32 22.32
N GLY A 174 36.13 -20.54 21.22
CA GLY A 174 37.26 -20.18 20.36
C GLY A 174 38.37 -19.45 21.12
N VAL A 175 38.02 -18.44 21.89
CA VAL A 175 38.96 -17.66 22.73
C VAL A 175 39.60 -18.52 23.78
N LEU A 176 38.83 -19.38 24.45
CA LEU A 176 39.36 -20.29 25.48
C LEU A 176 40.35 -21.28 24.88
N THR A 177 40.05 -21.83 23.69
CA THR A 177 40.94 -22.79 23.00
C THR A 177 42.26 -22.13 22.61
N ILE A 178 42.22 -20.91 22.04
CA ILE A 178 43.43 -20.17 21.70
C ILE A 178 44.25 -19.86 22.95
N THR A 179 43.62 -19.48 24.06
CA THR A 179 44.31 -19.17 25.31
C THR A 179 44.99 -20.41 25.87
N VAL A 180 44.32 -21.55 25.87
CA VAL A 180 44.90 -22.81 26.36
C VAL A 180 46.09 -23.24 25.51
N LEU A 181 45.97 -23.16 24.19
CA LEU A 181 47.07 -23.52 23.26
C LEU A 181 48.26 -22.58 23.44
N THR A 182 48.08 -21.30 23.59
CA THR A 182 49.18 -20.35 23.84
C THR A 182 49.85 -20.57 25.17
N PHE A 183 49.10 -20.90 26.23
CA PHE A 183 49.70 -21.26 27.54
C PHE A 183 50.50 -22.55 27.49
N ARG A 184 49.97 -23.56 26.78
CA ARG A 184 50.67 -24.85 26.59
C ARG A 184 51.98 -24.67 25.80
N SER A 185 51.98 -23.94 24.70
CA SER A 185 53.14 -23.61 23.91
C SER A 185 54.20 -22.83 24.72
N ARG A 186 53.81 -21.89 25.54
CA ARG A 186 54.75 -21.15 26.41
C ARG A 186 55.40 -22.08 27.47
N ARG A 187 54.65 -23.02 28.05
CA ARG A 187 55.21 -23.99 29.03
C ARG A 187 56.19 -24.95 28.35
N GLU A 188 55.90 -25.43 27.16
CA GLU A 188 56.81 -26.29 26.38
C GLU A 188 58.10 -25.55 26.01
N ASN A 189 58.01 -24.30 25.59
CA ASN A 189 59.19 -23.48 25.28
C ASN A 189 60.05 -23.20 26.53
N GLN A 190 59.44 -22.98 27.68
CA GLN A 190 60.20 -22.82 28.92
C GLN A 190 60.96 -24.10 29.32
N ARG A 191 60.32 -25.26 29.21
CA ARG A 191 61.00 -26.57 29.49
C ARG A 191 62.15 -26.83 28.53
N ILE A 192 62.03 -26.47 27.26
CA ILE A 192 63.11 -26.58 26.29
C ILE A 192 64.30 -25.67 26.64
N LEU A 193 64.00 -24.42 27.05
CA LEU A 193 65.03 -23.46 27.47
C LEU A 193 65.73 -23.87 28.79
N GLU A 194 65.00 -24.46 29.73
CA GLU A 194 65.60 -25.03 30.95
C GLU A 194 66.50 -26.20 30.66
N ALA A 195 66.09 -27.15 29.78
CA ALA A 195 66.90 -28.27 29.38
C ALA A 195 68.20 -27.87 28.63
N LEU A 196 68.13 -26.85 27.76
CA LEU A 196 69.30 -26.32 27.05
C LEU A 196 70.22 -25.51 27.96
N GLY A 197 69.71 -24.94 29.03
CA GLY A 197 70.51 -24.19 30.03
C GLY A 197 71.33 -25.07 30.94
N ASP A 198 70.92 -26.30 31.17
CA ASP A 198 71.61 -27.25 32.05
C ASP A 198 72.81 -27.92 31.34
N GLU A 199 72.75 -28.11 30.00
CA GLU A 199 73.86 -28.62 29.22
C GLU A 199 75.09 -27.70 29.12
N ARG A 200 74.98 -26.43 29.50
CA ARG A 200 76.09 -25.43 29.47
C ARG A 200 76.87 -25.37 30.78
N LYS A 201 76.51 -26.15 31.78
CA LYS A 201 77.20 -26.14 33.09
C LYS A 201 78.09 -27.32 33.34
N VAL A 202 78.40 -28.17 32.37
CA VAL A 202 79.37 -29.26 32.49
C VAL A 202 80.73 -28.87 31.84
#